data_38d7e26106fbf2979277fb3091e0d709
#
_entry.id   38d7e26106fbf2979277fb3091e0d709
#
_cell.length_a   1.000
_cell.length_b   1.000
_cell.length_c   1.000
_cell.angle_alpha   90.00
_cell.angle_beta   90.00
_cell.angle_gamma   90.00
#
_symmetry.space_group_name_H-M   'P 1'
#
loop_
_entity.id
_entity.type
_entity.pdbx_description
1 polymer ?
#
loop_
_entity_poly.entity_id
_entity_poly.type
_entity_poly.pdbx_seq_one_letter_code
_entity_poly.pdbx_strand_id
1 'polypeptide(L)'
;MAKSNVRELIIITAADLFSKKKYLDTSIREIGEAAKIHPSLLYHYFKNKEEILFTIIERFSIHLINSLQEVKSGEPDHLEGLRKMIFRHLLFNREFRKEIIVTVEENTMLKGRLRTEAISYQRRILDLYSDQLTKLNELNLVRPLNLKLICFSILGMINWFYRWYKEGGQLNIEEAANQIVEMTCLGIQNVNRNYGKIQ
;
A
#
# COMPACT_ATOMS: atom_id res chain seq x y z
N MET A 1 -11.86 23.89 -18.08
CA MET A 1 -11.45 22.63 -17.39
C MET A 1 -12.55 22.21 -16.44
N ALA A 2 -13.02 20.99 -16.49
CA ALA A 2 -14.06 20.49 -15.57
C ALA A 2 -13.54 20.53 -14.12
N LYS A 3 -14.40 20.85 -13.14
CA LYS A 3 -14.04 20.95 -11.70
C LYS A 3 -13.31 19.71 -11.15
N SER A 4 -13.61 18.52 -11.66
CA SER A 4 -12.95 17.26 -11.34
C SER A 4 -11.47 17.25 -11.74
N ASN A 5 -11.10 17.86 -12.85
CA ASN A 5 -9.73 17.86 -13.38
C ASN A 5 -8.76 18.71 -12.54
N VAL A 6 -9.23 19.84 -11.98
CA VAL A 6 -8.38 20.74 -11.17
C VAL A 6 -8.05 20.12 -9.81
N ARG A 7 -9.05 19.53 -9.13
CA ARG A 7 -8.81 18.86 -7.84
C ARG A 7 -7.81 17.72 -7.99
N GLU A 8 -7.94 16.94 -9.04
CA GLU A 8 -7.03 15.84 -9.38
C GLU A 8 -5.60 16.34 -9.63
N LEU A 9 -5.46 17.42 -10.40
CA LEU A 9 -4.17 18.02 -10.68
C LEU A 9 -3.46 18.47 -9.40
N ILE A 10 -4.20 19.07 -8.44
CA ILE A 10 -3.63 19.46 -7.14
C ILE A 10 -3.11 18.24 -6.39
N ILE A 11 -3.87 17.16 -6.33
CA ILE A 11 -3.51 15.92 -5.61
C ILE A 11 -2.25 15.30 -6.21
N ILE A 12 -2.19 15.13 -7.53
CA ILE A 12 -1.04 14.54 -8.22
C ILE A 12 0.21 15.41 -8.03
N THR A 13 0.07 16.73 -8.15
CA THR A 13 1.19 17.67 -7.97
C THR A 13 1.69 17.66 -6.53
N ALA A 14 0.78 17.65 -5.55
CA ALA A 14 1.14 17.58 -4.15
C ALA A 14 1.82 16.24 -3.79
N ALA A 15 1.33 15.11 -4.32
CA ALA A 15 1.96 13.81 -4.12
C ALA A 15 3.40 13.79 -4.66
N ASP A 16 3.64 14.37 -5.85
CA ASP A 16 4.96 14.51 -6.42
C ASP A 16 5.89 15.37 -5.53
N LEU A 17 5.43 16.52 -5.08
CA LEU A 17 6.22 17.40 -4.22
C LEU A 17 6.49 16.78 -2.85
N PHE A 18 5.49 16.23 -2.19
CA PHE A 18 5.64 15.58 -0.88
C PHE A 18 6.59 14.37 -0.94
N SER A 19 6.53 13.58 -2.01
CA SER A 19 7.44 12.44 -2.19
C SER A 19 8.89 12.84 -2.42
N LYS A 20 9.16 14.02 -2.97
CA LYS A 20 10.51 14.52 -3.29
C LYS A 20 11.11 15.39 -2.19
N LYS A 21 10.30 16.34 -1.67
CA LYS A 21 10.76 17.40 -0.75
C LYS A 21 10.31 17.17 0.71
N LYS A 22 9.39 16.23 0.95
CA LYS A 22 8.67 16.01 2.20
C LYS A 22 7.52 16.99 2.43
N TYR A 23 6.59 16.56 3.30
CA TYR A 23 5.42 17.36 3.65
C TYR A 23 5.79 18.69 4.31
N LEU A 24 6.71 18.68 5.28
CA LEU A 24 7.08 19.90 6.02
C LEU A 24 7.71 20.96 5.12
N ASP A 25 8.54 20.54 4.18
CA ASP A 25 9.32 21.42 3.30
C ASP A 25 8.55 21.87 2.05
N THR A 26 7.29 21.49 1.92
CA THR A 26 6.41 21.88 0.81
C THR A 26 5.33 22.85 1.30
N SER A 27 5.20 23.99 0.65
CA SER A 27 4.14 24.97 0.92
C SER A 27 2.95 24.82 -0.02
N ILE A 28 1.77 25.30 0.40
CA ILE A 28 0.58 25.37 -0.47
C ILE A 28 0.86 26.25 -1.71
N ARG A 29 1.67 27.30 -1.55
CA ARG A 29 2.04 28.19 -2.66
C ARG A 29 2.85 27.43 -3.72
N GLU A 30 3.84 26.64 -3.33
CA GLU A 30 4.61 25.81 -4.25
C GLU A 30 3.73 24.76 -4.98
N ILE A 31 2.75 24.17 -4.29
CA ILE A 31 1.78 23.28 -4.94
C ILE A 31 0.99 24.04 -6.01
N GLY A 32 0.50 25.25 -5.70
CA GLY A 32 -0.22 26.09 -6.65
C GLY A 32 0.63 26.48 -7.86
N GLU A 33 1.87 26.92 -7.63
CA GLU A 33 2.83 27.29 -8.68
C GLU A 33 3.14 26.09 -9.60
N ALA A 34 3.45 24.94 -9.01
CA ALA A 34 3.76 23.70 -9.76
C ALA A 34 2.56 23.20 -10.56
N ALA A 35 1.35 23.31 -10.00
CA ALA A 35 0.11 22.93 -10.68
C ALA A 35 -0.37 24.00 -11.68
N LYS A 36 0.28 25.18 -11.73
CA LYS A 36 -0.15 26.37 -12.52
C LYS A 36 -1.56 26.81 -12.16
N ILE A 37 -1.87 26.81 -10.86
CA ILE A 37 -3.19 27.17 -10.31
C ILE A 37 -3.02 28.37 -9.37
N HIS A 38 -3.91 29.34 -9.48
CA HIS A 38 -3.93 30.47 -8.58
C HIS A 38 -4.24 30.02 -7.14
N PRO A 39 -3.56 30.54 -6.11
CA PRO A 39 -3.74 30.12 -4.71
C PRO A 39 -5.21 30.16 -4.23
N SER A 40 -6.00 31.15 -4.65
CA SER A 40 -7.42 31.22 -4.29
C SER A 40 -8.23 30.03 -4.79
N LEU A 41 -7.90 29.50 -5.98
CA LEU A 41 -8.56 28.31 -6.51
C LEU A 41 -8.15 27.05 -5.75
N LEU A 42 -6.90 26.97 -5.28
CA LEU A 42 -6.46 25.86 -4.43
C LEU A 42 -7.22 25.83 -3.11
N TYR A 43 -7.37 26.98 -2.43
CA TYR A 43 -8.16 27.09 -1.20
C TYR A 43 -9.67 26.86 -1.39
N HIS A 44 -10.17 26.96 -2.61
CA HIS A 44 -11.53 26.55 -2.94
C HIS A 44 -11.72 25.02 -2.84
N TYR A 45 -10.67 24.22 -3.14
CA TYR A 45 -10.72 22.75 -3.11
C TYR A 45 -10.25 22.15 -1.79
N PHE A 46 -9.29 22.77 -1.11
CA PHE A 46 -8.66 22.26 0.11
C PHE A 46 -8.48 23.38 1.12
N LYS A 47 -8.95 23.16 2.34
CA LYS A 47 -8.87 24.13 3.44
C LYS A 47 -7.42 24.39 3.89
N ASN A 48 -6.59 23.38 3.82
CA ASN A 48 -5.19 23.44 4.25
C ASN A 48 -4.34 22.32 3.63
N LYS A 49 -3.05 22.35 3.84
CA LYS A 49 -2.08 21.36 3.35
C LYS A 49 -2.33 19.96 3.93
N GLU A 50 -2.81 19.86 5.16
CA GLU A 50 -3.11 18.59 5.82
C GLU A 50 -4.28 17.85 5.14
N GLU A 51 -5.29 18.57 4.67
CA GLU A 51 -6.41 17.98 3.92
C GLU A 51 -5.93 17.40 2.57
N ILE A 52 -4.96 18.04 1.92
CA ILE A 52 -4.34 17.52 0.70
C ILE A 52 -3.57 16.23 1.02
N LEU A 53 -2.76 16.22 2.06
CA LEU A 53 -2.01 15.05 2.52
C LEU A 53 -2.96 13.89 2.83
N PHE A 54 -4.01 14.16 3.61
CA PHE A 54 -5.02 13.15 3.94
C PHE A 54 -5.67 12.58 2.68
N THR A 55 -6.06 13.43 1.73
CA THR A 55 -6.69 12.98 0.48
C THR A 55 -5.79 12.07 -0.35
N ILE A 56 -4.48 12.33 -0.38
CA ILE A 56 -3.51 11.44 -1.06
C ILE A 56 -3.50 10.07 -0.38
N ILE A 57 -3.35 10.04 0.95
CA ILE A 57 -3.31 8.81 1.76
C ILE A 57 -4.62 8.03 1.65
N GLU A 58 -5.76 8.69 1.77
CA GLU A 58 -7.09 8.10 1.65
C GLU A 58 -7.28 7.41 0.30
N ARG A 59 -7.04 8.13 -0.79
CA ARG A 59 -7.22 7.61 -2.15
C ARG A 59 -6.34 6.40 -2.42
N PHE A 60 -5.04 6.51 -2.10
CA PHE A 60 -4.11 5.40 -2.22
C PHE A 60 -4.61 4.18 -1.43
N SER A 61 -4.98 4.39 -0.17
CA SER A 61 -5.40 3.31 0.72
C SER A 61 -6.70 2.64 0.25
N ILE A 62 -7.71 3.42 -0.17
CA ILE A 62 -8.97 2.89 -0.68
C ILE A 62 -8.74 2.08 -1.96
N HIS A 63 -7.95 2.59 -2.90
CA HIS A 63 -7.64 1.85 -4.13
C HIS A 63 -6.91 0.54 -3.84
N LEU A 64 -5.93 0.56 -2.93
CA LEU A 64 -5.21 -0.65 -2.52
C LEU A 64 -6.15 -1.66 -1.86
N ILE A 65 -6.97 -1.22 -0.89
CA ILE A 65 -7.94 -2.08 -0.21
C ILE A 65 -8.87 -2.75 -1.22
N ASN A 66 -9.46 -1.99 -2.14
CA ASN A 66 -10.36 -2.52 -3.17
C ASN A 66 -9.66 -3.55 -4.07
N SER A 67 -8.43 -3.24 -4.51
CA SER A 67 -7.62 -4.16 -5.32
C SER A 67 -7.29 -5.47 -4.60
N LEU A 68 -6.97 -5.42 -3.29
CA LEU A 68 -6.71 -6.62 -2.49
C LEU A 68 -7.99 -7.42 -2.21
N GLN A 69 -9.12 -6.76 -1.99
CA GLN A 69 -10.42 -7.41 -1.80
C GLN A 69 -10.87 -8.13 -3.07
N GLU A 70 -10.68 -7.52 -4.23
CA GLU A 70 -10.99 -8.14 -5.53
C GLU A 70 -10.18 -9.44 -5.73
N VAL A 71 -8.87 -9.39 -5.49
CA VAL A 71 -7.99 -10.57 -5.56
C VAL A 71 -8.46 -11.65 -4.59
N LYS A 72 -8.74 -11.29 -3.33
CA LYS A 72 -9.18 -12.22 -2.29
C LYS A 72 -10.51 -12.90 -2.63
N SER A 73 -11.46 -12.15 -3.20
CA SER A 73 -12.78 -12.66 -3.54
C SER A 73 -12.79 -13.54 -4.79
N GLY A 74 -11.86 -13.32 -5.71
CA GLY A 74 -11.75 -14.05 -6.96
C GLY A 74 -10.98 -15.38 -6.85
N GLU A 75 -10.35 -15.68 -5.70
CA GLU A 75 -9.50 -16.86 -5.55
C GLU A 75 -9.98 -17.75 -4.39
N PRO A 76 -10.51 -18.96 -4.70
CA PRO A 76 -11.00 -19.89 -3.68
C PRO A 76 -9.87 -20.60 -2.91
N ASP A 77 -8.68 -20.78 -3.50
CA ASP A 77 -7.52 -21.31 -2.81
C ASP A 77 -6.88 -20.22 -1.94
N HIS A 78 -6.88 -20.40 -0.63
CA HIS A 78 -6.38 -19.42 0.30
C HIS A 78 -4.87 -19.20 0.22
N LEU A 79 -4.07 -20.22 -0.16
CA LEU A 79 -2.63 -20.04 -0.33
C LEU A 79 -2.34 -19.26 -1.60
N GLU A 80 -3.01 -19.59 -2.69
CA GLU A 80 -2.90 -18.84 -3.93
C GLU A 80 -3.48 -17.43 -3.78
N GLY A 81 -4.54 -17.26 -3.02
CA GLY A 81 -5.07 -15.96 -2.64
C GLY A 81 -4.03 -15.08 -1.91
N LEU A 82 -3.30 -15.64 -0.94
CA LEU A 82 -2.21 -14.91 -0.27
C LEU A 82 -1.07 -14.55 -1.25
N ARG A 83 -0.67 -15.49 -2.13
CA ARG A 83 0.34 -15.25 -3.18
C ARG A 83 -0.05 -14.07 -4.07
N LYS A 84 -1.27 -14.10 -4.59
CA LYS A 84 -1.82 -13.05 -5.45
C LYS A 84 -1.96 -11.71 -4.73
N MET A 85 -2.36 -11.70 -3.46
CA MET A 85 -2.43 -10.48 -2.65
C MET A 85 -1.06 -9.84 -2.47
N ILE A 86 -0.02 -10.60 -2.12
CA ILE A 86 1.35 -10.08 -1.97
C ILE A 86 1.85 -9.53 -3.31
N PHE A 87 1.70 -10.30 -4.38
CA PHE A 87 2.09 -9.91 -5.74
C PHE A 87 1.40 -8.61 -6.17
N ARG A 88 0.07 -8.55 -6.05
CA ARG A 88 -0.71 -7.36 -6.42
C ARG A 88 -0.31 -6.15 -5.59
N HIS A 89 -0.05 -6.30 -4.30
CA HIS A 89 0.36 -5.20 -3.43
C HIS A 89 1.73 -4.63 -3.83
N LEU A 90 2.69 -5.49 -4.18
CA LEU A 90 4.01 -5.05 -4.66
C LEU A 90 3.91 -4.27 -5.98
N LEU A 91 3.13 -4.79 -6.94
CA LEU A 91 2.86 -4.09 -8.20
C LEU A 91 2.14 -2.76 -7.98
N PHE A 92 1.17 -2.73 -7.07
CA PHE A 92 0.45 -1.52 -6.72
C PHE A 92 1.39 -0.44 -6.15
N ASN A 93 2.32 -0.83 -5.28
CA ASN A 93 3.30 0.10 -4.72
C ASN A 93 4.26 0.67 -5.79
N ARG A 94 4.53 -0.06 -6.86
CA ARG A 94 5.29 0.46 -8.01
C ARG A 94 4.44 1.41 -8.85
N GLU A 95 3.22 1.04 -9.14
CA GLU A 95 2.26 1.79 -9.93
C GLU A 95 1.95 3.17 -9.31
N PHE A 96 1.82 3.20 -7.96
CA PHE A 96 1.53 4.38 -7.15
C PHE A 96 2.73 4.80 -6.27
N ARG A 97 3.93 4.83 -6.87
CA ARG A 97 5.17 5.02 -6.12
C ARG A 97 5.22 6.32 -5.28
N LYS A 98 4.67 7.42 -5.78
CA LYS A 98 4.67 8.69 -5.07
C LYS A 98 3.73 8.64 -3.86
N GLU A 99 2.58 8.09 -4.06
CA GLU A 99 1.54 7.95 -3.04
C GLU A 99 1.96 7.01 -1.92
N ILE A 100 2.63 5.89 -2.22
CA ILE A 100 3.16 4.99 -1.17
C ILE A 100 4.25 5.68 -0.34
N ILE A 101 5.15 6.44 -0.96
CA ILE A 101 6.16 7.23 -0.24
C ILE A 101 5.48 8.18 0.74
N VAL A 102 4.51 8.96 0.26
CA VAL A 102 3.74 9.90 1.09
C VAL A 102 2.98 9.16 2.20
N THR A 103 2.34 8.05 1.88
CA THR A 103 1.54 7.27 2.84
C THR A 103 2.41 6.67 3.95
N VAL A 104 3.59 6.17 3.65
CA VAL A 104 4.45 5.53 4.65
C VAL A 104 5.26 6.56 5.44
N GLU A 105 5.77 7.59 4.78
CA GLU A 105 6.72 8.52 5.41
C GLU A 105 6.06 9.73 6.05
N GLU A 106 4.90 10.19 5.56
CA GLU A 106 4.29 11.45 5.97
C GLU A 106 2.98 11.29 6.78
N ASN A 107 2.48 10.06 6.98
CA ASN A 107 1.20 9.84 7.69
C ASN A 107 1.21 10.38 9.13
N THR A 108 2.38 10.44 9.76
CA THR A 108 2.56 10.97 11.12
C THR A 108 2.33 12.47 11.21
N MET A 109 2.33 13.18 10.08
CA MET A 109 2.05 14.62 10.01
C MET A 109 0.55 14.92 10.16
N LEU A 110 -0.32 13.93 9.94
CA LEU A 110 -1.76 14.07 10.18
C LEU A 110 -2.06 14.12 11.68
N LYS A 111 -3.08 14.91 12.06
CA LYS A 111 -3.51 15.11 13.45
C LYS A 111 -5.01 14.82 13.63
N GLY A 112 -5.41 14.68 14.87
CA GLY A 112 -6.81 14.53 15.27
C GLY A 112 -7.59 13.51 14.44
N ARG A 113 -8.76 13.91 13.94
CA ARG A 113 -9.66 13.05 13.17
C ARG A 113 -9.00 12.47 11.91
N LEU A 114 -8.26 13.28 11.14
CA LEU A 114 -7.65 12.83 9.89
C LEU A 114 -6.61 11.72 10.14
N ARG A 115 -5.84 11.82 11.23
CA ARG A 115 -4.92 10.75 11.65
C ARG A 115 -5.67 9.47 12.02
N THR A 116 -6.75 9.58 12.80
CA THR A 116 -7.55 8.42 13.21
C THR A 116 -8.11 7.69 11.99
N GLU A 117 -8.59 8.45 11.01
CA GLU A 117 -9.15 7.92 9.78
C GLU A 117 -8.07 7.24 8.91
N ALA A 118 -6.88 7.86 8.76
CA ALA A 118 -5.74 7.25 8.06
C ALA A 118 -5.29 5.93 8.73
N ILE A 119 -5.27 5.86 10.05
CA ILE A 119 -4.97 4.62 10.79
C ILE A 119 -6.03 3.55 10.52
N SER A 120 -7.30 3.94 10.34
CA SER A 120 -8.36 2.97 10.02
C SER A 120 -8.13 2.26 8.68
N TYR A 121 -7.61 2.95 7.67
CA TYR A 121 -7.23 2.32 6.41
C TYR A 121 -6.07 1.33 6.56
N GLN A 122 -5.05 1.69 7.36
CA GLN A 122 -3.95 0.77 7.66
C GLN A 122 -4.43 -0.50 8.37
N ARG A 123 -5.37 -0.37 9.31
CA ARG A 123 -6.01 -1.53 9.97
C ARG A 123 -6.77 -2.39 8.98
N ARG A 124 -7.54 -1.81 8.08
CA ARG A 124 -8.28 -2.58 7.07
C ARG A 124 -7.35 -3.40 6.17
N ILE A 125 -6.20 -2.85 5.78
CA ILE A 125 -5.18 -3.60 5.03
C ILE A 125 -4.62 -4.75 5.88
N LEU A 126 -4.29 -4.48 7.14
CA LEU A 126 -3.82 -5.49 8.09
C LEU A 126 -4.85 -6.62 8.26
N ASP A 127 -6.13 -6.27 8.41
CA ASP A 127 -7.23 -7.23 8.58
C ASP A 127 -7.38 -8.15 7.37
N LEU A 128 -7.23 -7.64 6.14
CA LEU A 128 -7.28 -8.46 4.92
C LEU A 128 -6.22 -9.57 4.93
N TYR A 129 -4.98 -9.25 5.34
CA TYR A 129 -3.91 -10.24 5.45
C TYR A 129 -4.11 -11.18 6.66
N SER A 130 -4.53 -10.63 7.80
CA SER A 130 -4.80 -11.42 9.01
C SER A 130 -5.89 -12.47 8.77
N ASP A 131 -6.99 -12.08 8.11
CA ASP A 131 -8.07 -13.00 7.75
C ASP A 131 -7.58 -14.14 6.85
N GLN A 132 -6.75 -13.81 5.87
CA GLN A 132 -6.21 -14.83 4.95
C GLN A 132 -5.28 -15.80 5.67
N LEU A 133 -4.40 -15.29 6.53
CA LEU A 133 -3.50 -16.10 7.35
C LEU A 133 -4.26 -16.96 8.38
N THR A 134 -5.33 -16.44 8.96
CA THR A 134 -6.18 -17.20 9.88
C THR A 134 -6.80 -18.41 9.18
N LYS A 135 -7.37 -18.22 8.00
CA LYS A 135 -7.93 -19.32 7.20
C LYS A 135 -6.87 -20.37 6.83
N LEU A 136 -5.68 -19.92 6.43
CA LEU A 136 -4.57 -20.83 6.15
C LEU A 136 -4.15 -21.62 7.39
N ASN A 137 -4.16 -21.01 8.58
CA ASN A 137 -3.86 -21.69 9.84
C ASN A 137 -4.94 -22.70 10.22
N GLU A 138 -6.22 -22.36 10.07
CA GLU A 138 -7.34 -23.29 10.30
C GLU A 138 -7.26 -24.53 9.40
N LEU A 139 -6.77 -24.37 8.19
CA LEU A 139 -6.53 -25.46 7.23
C LEU A 139 -5.20 -26.19 7.46
N ASN A 140 -4.43 -25.81 8.48
CA ASN A 140 -3.06 -26.33 8.74
C ASN A 140 -2.10 -26.18 7.54
N LEU A 141 -2.27 -25.16 6.73
CA LEU A 141 -1.43 -24.87 5.57
C LEU A 141 -0.22 -24.00 5.91
N VAL A 142 -0.20 -23.34 7.07
CA VAL A 142 0.95 -22.60 7.59
C VAL A 142 1.59 -23.30 8.77
N ARG A 143 2.88 -23.02 8.98
CA ARG A 143 3.63 -23.50 10.14
C ARG A 143 3.05 -22.92 11.43
N PRO A 144 3.23 -23.60 12.59
CA PRO A 144 2.73 -23.11 13.87
C PRO A 144 3.56 -21.90 14.36
N LEU A 145 3.41 -20.77 13.66
CA LEU A 145 4.05 -19.50 13.95
C LEU A 145 2.99 -18.50 14.43
N ASN A 146 3.44 -17.44 15.08
CA ASN A 146 2.56 -16.34 15.46
C ASN A 146 2.05 -15.61 14.20
N LEU A 147 0.75 -15.70 13.91
CA LEU A 147 0.13 -15.11 12.72
C LEU A 147 0.32 -13.61 12.63
N LYS A 148 0.30 -12.92 13.78
CA LYS A 148 0.53 -11.47 13.82
C LYS A 148 1.94 -11.13 13.39
N LEU A 149 2.94 -11.92 13.84
CA LEU A 149 4.33 -11.75 13.40
C LEU A 149 4.46 -11.97 11.89
N ILE A 150 3.85 -13.03 11.36
CA ILE A 150 3.85 -13.30 9.91
C ILE A 150 3.27 -12.12 9.15
N CYS A 151 2.08 -11.63 9.57
CA CYS A 151 1.40 -10.53 8.92
C CYS A 151 2.24 -9.25 8.89
N PHE A 152 2.84 -8.86 10.02
CA PHE A 152 3.72 -7.69 10.07
C PHE A 152 5.01 -7.88 9.27
N SER A 153 5.55 -9.09 9.21
CA SER A 153 6.73 -9.38 8.37
C SER A 153 6.43 -9.21 6.89
N ILE A 154 5.30 -9.74 6.44
CA ILE A 154 4.82 -9.56 5.05
C ILE A 154 4.64 -8.09 4.72
N LEU A 155 3.87 -7.36 5.53
CA LEU A 155 3.61 -5.95 5.31
C LEU A 155 4.89 -5.10 5.40
N GLY A 156 5.81 -5.46 6.30
CA GLY A 156 7.11 -4.80 6.41
C GLY A 156 7.95 -4.92 5.15
N MET A 157 8.03 -6.13 4.56
CA MET A 157 8.72 -6.35 3.29
C MET A 157 8.08 -5.55 2.14
N ILE A 158 6.76 -5.61 2.02
CA ILE A 158 6.00 -4.92 0.98
C ILE A 158 6.15 -3.40 1.11
N ASN A 159 6.00 -2.87 2.34
CA ASN A 159 6.09 -1.43 2.58
C ASN A 159 7.51 -0.88 2.44
N TRP A 160 8.54 -1.72 2.56
CA TRP A 160 9.92 -1.30 2.37
C TRP A 160 10.39 -1.40 0.91
N PHE A 161 9.64 -2.16 0.07
CA PHE A 161 9.98 -2.47 -1.32
C PHE A 161 10.27 -1.22 -2.15
N TYR A 162 9.47 -0.15 -2.05
CA TYR A 162 9.65 1.08 -2.82
C TYR A 162 11.01 1.76 -2.59
N ARG A 163 11.68 1.50 -1.47
CA ARG A 163 12.97 2.13 -1.14
C ARG A 163 14.13 1.55 -1.93
N TRP A 164 14.15 0.25 -2.09
CA TRP A 164 15.28 -0.42 -2.72
C TRP A 164 15.02 -0.86 -4.16
N TYR A 165 13.79 -1.12 -4.54
CA TYR A 165 13.47 -1.49 -5.90
C TYR A 165 13.67 -0.29 -6.86
N LYS A 166 14.42 -0.53 -7.94
CA LYS A 166 14.68 0.46 -9.01
C LYS A 166 14.34 -0.16 -10.35
N GLU A 167 13.57 0.55 -11.16
CA GLU A 167 13.35 0.18 -12.57
C GLU A 167 14.66 0.20 -13.34
N GLY A 168 14.83 -0.77 -14.25
CA GLY A 168 16.06 -0.93 -15.01
C GLY A 168 17.21 -1.60 -14.23
N GLY A 169 16.93 -2.11 -13.02
CA GLY A 169 17.85 -2.97 -12.28
C GLY A 169 17.97 -4.38 -12.88
N GLN A 170 18.59 -5.31 -12.13
CA GLN A 170 18.79 -6.70 -12.58
C GLN A 170 17.48 -7.49 -12.76
N LEU A 171 16.44 -7.14 -12.01
CA LEU A 171 15.12 -7.78 -12.05
C LEU A 171 14.08 -6.76 -12.48
N ASN A 172 13.18 -7.16 -13.35
CA ASN A 172 11.97 -6.40 -13.58
C ASN A 172 11.01 -6.55 -12.37
N ILE A 173 9.95 -5.75 -12.34
CA ILE A 173 9.04 -5.70 -11.17
C ILE A 173 8.35 -7.04 -10.92
N GLU A 174 7.95 -7.73 -11.95
CA GLU A 174 7.23 -9.01 -11.85
C GLU A 174 8.15 -10.11 -11.36
N GLU A 175 9.39 -10.17 -11.84
CA GLU A 175 10.41 -11.10 -11.35
C GLU A 175 10.72 -10.86 -9.87
N ALA A 176 10.92 -9.60 -9.47
CA ALA A 176 11.18 -9.25 -8.07
C ALA A 176 9.98 -9.59 -7.17
N ALA A 177 8.77 -9.28 -7.61
CA ALA A 177 7.55 -9.59 -6.87
C ALA A 177 7.35 -11.11 -6.74
N ASN A 178 7.54 -11.89 -7.81
CA ASN A 178 7.43 -13.34 -7.77
C ASN A 178 8.44 -13.96 -6.79
N GLN A 179 9.70 -13.51 -6.78
CA GLN A 179 10.70 -14.02 -5.84
C GLN A 179 10.32 -13.70 -4.39
N ILE A 180 9.80 -12.51 -4.10
CA ILE A 180 9.31 -12.15 -2.76
C ILE A 180 8.12 -13.03 -2.35
N VAL A 181 7.17 -13.24 -3.26
CA VAL A 181 6.02 -14.14 -3.03
C VAL A 181 6.48 -15.54 -2.72
N GLU A 182 7.37 -16.10 -3.54
CA GLU A 182 7.88 -17.45 -3.37
C GLU A 182 8.62 -17.60 -2.02
N MET A 183 9.57 -16.73 -1.75
CA MET A 183 10.32 -16.72 -0.49
C MET A 183 9.39 -16.62 0.73
N THR A 184 8.38 -15.75 0.66
CA THR A 184 7.42 -15.54 1.74
C THR A 184 6.53 -16.77 1.95
N CYS A 185 5.94 -17.31 0.89
CA CYS A 185 5.01 -18.43 0.98
C CYS A 185 5.74 -19.72 1.38
N LEU A 186 6.90 -20.01 0.81
CA LEU A 186 7.72 -21.17 1.23
C LEU A 186 8.17 -21.05 2.68
N GLY A 187 8.50 -19.85 3.14
CA GLY A 187 8.92 -19.60 4.53
C GLY A 187 7.84 -19.87 5.57
N ILE A 188 6.58 -19.66 5.23
CA ILE A 188 5.45 -19.84 6.15
C ILE A 188 4.69 -21.16 5.95
N GLN A 189 4.83 -21.81 4.80
CA GLN A 189 4.08 -23.02 4.45
C GLN A 189 4.46 -24.20 5.32
N ASN A 190 3.46 -24.99 5.73
CA ASN A 190 3.66 -26.21 6.48
C ASN A 190 4.09 -27.35 5.54
N VAL A 191 5.39 -27.60 5.44
CA VAL A 191 5.99 -28.61 4.53
C VAL A 191 5.74 -30.05 5.03
N ASN A 192 5.44 -30.23 6.33
CA ASN A 192 5.28 -31.57 6.91
C ASN A 192 4.00 -32.30 6.46
N ARG A 193 3.12 -31.65 5.73
CA ARG A 193 1.89 -32.28 5.19
C ARG A 193 2.16 -33.23 4.03
N ASN A 194 3.30 -33.09 3.33
CA ASN A 194 3.63 -33.90 2.15
C ASN A 194 4.44 -35.16 2.49
N TYR A 195 5.00 -35.30 3.69
CA TYR A 195 5.78 -36.49 4.08
C TYR A 195 4.94 -37.61 4.73
N GLY A 196 3.64 -37.36 4.99
CA GLY A 196 2.73 -38.33 5.61
C GLY A 196 1.94 -39.25 4.66
N LYS A 197 2.19 -39.21 3.36
CA LYS A 197 1.48 -40.05 2.35
C LYS A 197 2.39 -40.92 1.49
N ILE A 198 3.58 -41.20 1.95
CA ILE A 198 4.45 -42.24 1.36
C ILE A 198 4.72 -43.29 2.44
N GLN A 199 3.72 -44.11 2.71
CA GLN A 199 3.84 -45.47 3.18
C GLN A 199 2.75 -46.33 2.55
#